data_de44b6b578a206ad29663c87223bcda9
#
_entry.id   de44b6b578a206ad29663c87223bcda9
#
_cell.length_a   1.000
_cell.length_b   1.000
_cell.length_c   1.000
_cell.angle_alpha   90.00
_cell.angle_beta   90.00
_cell.angle_gamma   90.00
#
_symmetry.space_group_name_H-M   'P 1'
#
loop_
_entity.id
_entity.type
_entity.pdbx_description
1 polymer ?
#
loop_
_entity_poly.entity_id
_entity_poly.type
_entity_poly.pdbx_seq_one_letter_code
_entity_poly.pdbx_strand_id
1 'polypeptide(L)'
;EYAAFVETVHLNLPIDWLKNKIIVDSLGLYSNNQRHSNETEKILTSSDLILYVSYFNHSFTDNDKAFIEYMKEMNQLNENQTFKMIINAVDLAESTEDLEAVEDYVSDALQQVNMPADIYSVSSRRALKEGDEGLNKLKDSLDYFAEVESKVVLQQQMKAQLEQISASYTQMSEDYQNNREEMETRQQEVRKIEQKGAIPNTTLKTTKQHVYNEVEDQVYHLNERLKIQLFDEVRTVFNGQMTKNNDFDAEKRDAVKTYLEQIHGRLYMEQTLIAERIKKFFNKQLEDQLAPIVKQLNQLHILLQPHFEIEMDKDKITSMHIDFNEMFEHLPKKLTKKRLLQLKAQKELQEQITMETVDLLQNNINQLRQELEQQVSKMGKIADKQLNEISNEIHEQASALLSVKIDNSLIQQIDAANRQLKEII
;
A
#
# COMPACT_ATOMS: atom_id res chain seq x y z
N GLU A 1 -30.94 -11.92 1.43
CA GLU A 1 -30.23 -13.15 1.87
C GLU A 1 -29.12 -13.56 0.90
N TYR A 2 -29.28 -13.37 -0.44
CA TYR A 2 -28.26 -13.74 -1.43
C TYR A 2 -27.04 -12.81 -1.44
N ALA A 3 -27.17 -11.54 -1.09
CA ALA A 3 -26.09 -10.56 -1.08
C ALA A 3 -24.93 -10.91 -0.11
N ALA A 4 -25.20 -11.71 0.93
CA ALA A 4 -24.18 -12.16 1.87
C ALA A 4 -23.17 -13.18 1.29
N PHE A 5 -23.48 -13.77 0.11
CA PHE A 5 -22.65 -14.78 -0.55
C PHE A 5 -22.05 -14.29 -1.86
N VAL A 6 -22.34 -13.05 -2.28
CA VAL A 6 -21.81 -12.46 -3.50
C VAL A 6 -20.60 -11.58 -3.12
N GLU A 7 -19.42 -11.93 -3.62
CA GLU A 7 -18.20 -11.17 -3.40
C GLU A 7 -18.08 -10.03 -4.43
N THR A 8 -18.34 -10.30 -5.69
CA THR A 8 -18.21 -9.35 -6.78
C THR A 8 -19.32 -9.56 -7.82
N VAL A 9 -19.81 -8.47 -8.38
CA VAL A 9 -20.77 -8.49 -9.51
C VAL A 9 -20.09 -7.88 -10.73
N HIS A 10 -19.98 -8.66 -11.80
CA HIS A 10 -19.45 -8.20 -13.07
C HIS A 10 -20.58 -7.80 -14.00
N LEU A 11 -20.58 -6.54 -14.44
CA LEU A 11 -21.53 -6.01 -15.40
C LEU A 11 -20.82 -5.78 -16.73
N ASN A 12 -21.19 -6.52 -17.76
CA ASN A 12 -20.69 -6.30 -19.11
C ASN A 12 -21.65 -5.34 -19.84
N LEU A 13 -21.20 -4.13 -20.09
CA LEU A 13 -21.99 -3.10 -20.76
C LEU A 13 -21.48 -2.90 -22.21
N PRO A 14 -22.35 -2.85 -23.21
CA PRO A 14 -21.98 -2.61 -24.61
C PRO A 14 -21.72 -1.10 -24.83
N ILE A 15 -20.76 -0.55 -24.14
CA ILE A 15 -20.37 0.87 -24.20
C ILE A 15 -18.96 0.92 -24.77
N ASP A 16 -18.78 1.51 -25.93
CA ASP A 16 -17.48 1.60 -26.64
C ASP A 16 -16.40 2.26 -25.79
N TRP A 17 -16.76 3.25 -24.97
CA TRP A 17 -15.82 3.93 -24.10
C TRP A 17 -15.22 3.00 -23.00
N LEU A 18 -15.95 1.97 -22.59
CA LEU A 18 -15.45 0.98 -21.62
C LEU A 18 -14.54 -0.08 -22.22
N LYS A 19 -14.38 -0.10 -23.53
CA LYS A 19 -13.49 -1.03 -24.20
C LYS A 19 -12.07 -0.88 -23.66
N ASN A 20 -11.48 -1.95 -23.17
CA ASN A 20 -10.16 -2.00 -22.52
C ASN A 20 -10.09 -1.29 -21.14
N LYS A 21 -11.22 -1.04 -20.49
CA LYS A 21 -11.27 -0.47 -19.14
C LYS A 21 -12.17 -1.31 -18.25
N ILE A 22 -11.77 -1.47 -17.01
CA ILE A 22 -12.60 -2.05 -15.95
C ILE A 22 -12.76 -0.96 -14.88
N ILE A 23 -13.99 -0.54 -14.67
CA ILE A 23 -14.33 0.39 -13.58
C ILE A 23 -14.86 -0.44 -12.42
N VAL A 24 -14.24 -0.29 -11.26
CA VAL A 24 -14.62 -0.99 -10.05
C VAL A 24 -15.22 0.02 -9.08
N ASP A 25 -16.47 -0.21 -8.69
CA ASP A 25 -17.10 0.52 -7.58
C ASP A 25 -16.77 -0.20 -6.28
N SER A 26 -16.01 0.47 -5.41
CA SER A 26 -15.58 -0.09 -4.13
C SER A 26 -16.58 0.26 -3.03
N LEU A 27 -16.76 -0.65 -2.10
CA LEU A 27 -17.50 -0.38 -0.88
C LEU A 27 -16.72 0.62 0.00
N GLY A 28 -17.41 1.57 0.63
CA GLY A 28 -16.77 2.57 1.47
C GLY A 28 -16.00 1.96 2.65
N LEU A 29 -14.78 2.43 2.90
CA LEU A 29 -13.90 1.97 3.99
C LEU A 29 -14.46 2.20 5.39
N TYR A 30 -15.44 3.09 5.54
CA TYR A 30 -16.12 3.38 6.79
C TYR A 30 -17.34 2.49 7.05
N SER A 31 -17.56 1.43 6.24
CA SER A 31 -18.59 0.45 6.55
C SER A 31 -18.14 -0.38 7.76
N ASN A 32 -19.00 -0.54 8.75
CA ASN A 32 -18.75 -1.35 9.95
C ASN A 32 -18.55 -2.86 9.68
N ASN A 33 -18.31 -3.23 8.43
CA ASN A 33 -18.16 -4.60 8.00
C ASN A 33 -16.73 -4.83 7.53
N GLN A 34 -15.94 -5.55 8.34
CA GLN A 34 -14.55 -5.91 8.09
C GLN A 34 -14.31 -6.55 6.71
N ARG A 35 -15.28 -7.33 6.22
CA ARG A 35 -15.21 -7.94 4.89
C ARG A 35 -15.18 -6.88 3.79
N HIS A 36 -15.99 -5.82 3.91
CA HIS A 36 -16.02 -4.73 2.94
C HIS A 36 -14.70 -3.96 2.89
N SER A 37 -14.07 -3.79 4.05
CA SER A 37 -12.77 -3.10 4.13
C SER A 37 -11.65 -3.90 3.45
N ASN A 38 -11.59 -5.21 3.64
CA ASN A 38 -10.60 -6.08 2.98
C ASN A 38 -10.77 -6.12 1.46
N GLU A 39 -12.02 -6.11 0.97
CA GLU A 39 -12.31 -6.08 -0.47
C GLU A 39 -11.90 -4.74 -1.09
N THR A 40 -12.20 -3.62 -0.43
CA THR A 40 -11.77 -2.29 -0.89
C THR A 40 -10.25 -2.18 -0.93
N GLU A 41 -9.55 -2.74 0.04
CA GLU A 41 -8.10 -2.77 0.05
C GLU A 41 -7.51 -3.56 -1.14
N LYS A 42 -8.04 -4.74 -1.42
CA LYS A 42 -7.64 -5.52 -2.61
C LYS A 42 -7.83 -4.72 -3.90
N ILE A 43 -8.94 -4.01 -4.01
CA ILE A 43 -9.23 -3.16 -5.17
C ILE A 43 -8.20 -2.01 -5.24
N LEU A 44 -7.94 -1.32 -4.14
CA LEU A 44 -6.98 -0.23 -4.09
C LEU A 44 -5.57 -0.67 -4.48
N THR A 45 -5.13 -1.84 -4.02
CA THR A 45 -3.78 -2.37 -4.32
C THR A 45 -3.63 -2.94 -5.72
N SER A 46 -4.72 -3.36 -6.36
CA SER A 46 -4.71 -3.95 -7.71
C SER A 46 -5.13 -3.00 -8.83
N SER A 47 -5.50 -1.76 -8.51
CA SER A 47 -5.96 -0.77 -9.49
C SER A 47 -4.80 0.04 -10.05
N ASP A 48 -4.76 0.25 -11.36
CA ASP A 48 -3.78 1.10 -12.03
C ASP A 48 -4.04 2.60 -11.76
N LEU A 49 -5.31 2.95 -11.51
CA LEU A 49 -5.77 4.32 -11.28
C LEU A 49 -6.87 4.34 -10.24
N ILE A 50 -6.79 5.25 -9.28
CA ILE A 50 -7.79 5.48 -8.26
C ILE A 50 -8.56 6.76 -8.58
N LEU A 51 -9.90 6.64 -8.62
CA LEU A 51 -10.81 7.76 -8.76
C LEU A 51 -11.49 8.02 -7.41
N TYR A 52 -11.11 9.07 -6.72
CA TYR A 52 -11.74 9.46 -5.47
C TYR A 52 -12.91 10.41 -5.71
N VAL A 53 -14.11 10.00 -5.33
CA VAL A 53 -15.32 10.78 -5.55
C VAL A 53 -15.80 11.39 -4.25
N SER A 54 -15.78 12.70 -4.18
CA SER A 54 -16.38 13.49 -3.09
C SER A 54 -17.68 14.17 -3.54
N TYR A 55 -18.43 14.65 -2.57
CA TYR A 55 -19.69 15.35 -2.79
C TYR A 55 -19.52 16.85 -2.60
N PHE A 56 -20.02 17.68 -3.50
CA PHE A 56 -19.81 19.14 -3.54
C PHE A 56 -19.99 19.83 -2.19
N ASN A 57 -21.10 19.58 -1.48
CA ASN A 57 -21.40 20.22 -0.19
C ASN A 57 -20.53 19.73 0.97
N HIS A 58 -19.77 18.67 0.79
CA HIS A 58 -18.89 18.06 1.79
C HIS A 58 -17.61 17.53 1.14
N SER A 59 -16.98 18.38 0.33
CA SER A 59 -15.96 17.95 -0.62
C SER A 59 -14.61 17.59 -0.02
N PHE A 60 -14.34 17.87 1.23
CA PHE A 60 -13.11 17.44 1.89
C PHE A 60 -13.27 17.48 3.41
N THR A 61 -13.76 16.41 3.99
CA THR A 61 -13.92 16.26 5.43
C THR A 61 -12.63 15.72 6.07
N ASP A 62 -12.56 15.71 7.40
CA ASP A 62 -11.44 15.10 8.14
C ASP A 62 -11.30 13.59 7.81
N ASN A 63 -12.42 12.92 7.51
CA ASN A 63 -12.41 11.52 7.07
C ASN A 63 -11.81 11.36 5.68
N ASP A 64 -12.12 12.27 4.74
CA ASP A 64 -11.51 12.27 3.41
C ASP A 64 -10.00 12.50 3.50
N LYS A 65 -9.57 13.42 4.37
CA LYS A 65 -8.16 13.66 4.64
C LYS A 65 -7.45 12.41 5.14
N ALA A 66 -8.01 11.76 6.16
CA ALA A 66 -7.44 10.54 6.73
C ALA A 66 -7.34 9.41 5.69
N PHE A 67 -8.35 9.31 4.82
CA PHE A 67 -8.35 8.33 3.74
C PHE A 67 -7.32 8.63 2.66
N ILE A 68 -7.16 9.89 2.27
CA ILE A 68 -6.16 10.30 1.27
C ILE A 68 -4.74 10.13 1.81
N GLU A 69 -4.49 10.41 3.09
CA GLU A 69 -3.22 10.10 3.75
C GLU A 69 -2.94 8.59 3.74
N TYR A 70 -3.94 7.77 4.03
CA TYR A 70 -3.84 6.31 3.92
C TYR A 70 -3.52 5.86 2.49
N MET A 71 -4.27 6.35 1.49
CA MET A 71 -4.02 6.03 0.09
C MET A 71 -2.63 6.46 -0.38
N LYS A 72 -2.17 7.64 0.04
CA LYS A 72 -0.84 8.13 -0.26
C LYS A 72 0.24 7.17 0.25
N GLU A 73 0.11 6.68 1.48
CA GLU A 73 1.04 5.72 2.03
C GLU A 73 0.97 4.38 1.27
N MET A 74 -0.23 3.93 0.91
CA MET A 74 -0.41 2.74 0.08
C MET A 74 0.20 2.91 -1.33
N ASN A 75 0.02 4.06 -1.97
CA ASN A 75 0.66 4.39 -3.24
C ASN A 75 2.19 4.41 -3.16
N GLN A 76 2.76 4.99 -2.10
CA GLN A 76 4.21 4.95 -1.87
C GLN A 76 4.73 3.52 -1.70
N LEU A 77 3.90 2.64 -1.14
CA LEU A 77 4.24 1.22 -0.98
C LEU A 77 4.12 0.45 -2.30
N ASN A 78 3.20 0.82 -3.18
CA ASN A 78 2.88 0.10 -4.43
C ASN A 78 3.45 0.74 -5.71
N GLU A 79 4.22 1.80 -5.62
CA GLU A 79 5.07 2.48 -6.63
C GLU A 79 4.42 2.99 -7.94
N ASN A 80 3.21 2.58 -8.33
CA ASN A 80 2.66 2.82 -9.67
C ASN A 80 1.19 3.25 -9.74
N GLN A 81 0.56 3.64 -8.65
CA GLN A 81 -0.85 4.03 -8.71
C GLN A 81 -1.01 5.54 -8.95
N THR A 82 -1.81 5.90 -9.93
CA THR A 82 -2.20 7.29 -10.22
C THR A 82 -3.52 7.60 -9.52
N PHE A 83 -3.68 8.83 -9.04
CA PHE A 83 -4.85 9.30 -8.31
C PHE A 83 -5.48 10.49 -9.01
N LYS A 84 -6.82 10.50 -9.12
CA LYS A 84 -7.60 11.66 -9.60
C LYS A 84 -8.73 11.97 -8.64
N MET A 85 -8.96 13.25 -8.38
CA MET A 85 -10.02 13.75 -7.50
C MET A 85 -11.25 14.15 -8.31
N ILE A 86 -12.43 13.71 -7.88
CA ILE A 86 -13.71 14.04 -8.51
C ILE A 86 -14.61 14.73 -7.48
N ILE A 87 -15.09 15.91 -7.81
CA ILE A 87 -16.12 16.60 -7.04
C ILE A 87 -17.44 16.40 -7.77
N ASN A 88 -18.32 15.57 -7.21
CA ASN A 88 -19.62 15.29 -7.81
C ASN A 88 -20.71 16.22 -7.26
N ALA A 89 -21.83 16.29 -7.98
CA ALA A 89 -22.99 17.11 -7.67
C ALA A 89 -22.73 18.61 -7.73
N VAL A 90 -21.87 19.05 -8.65
CA VAL A 90 -21.58 20.49 -8.85
C VAL A 90 -22.78 21.28 -9.42
N ASP A 91 -23.88 20.62 -9.78
CA ASP A 91 -25.16 21.27 -10.05
C ASP A 91 -25.81 21.90 -8.82
N LEU A 92 -25.27 21.69 -7.64
CA LEU A 92 -25.66 22.33 -6.39
C LEU A 92 -24.95 23.68 -6.14
N ALA A 93 -23.92 24.01 -6.92
CA ALA A 93 -23.26 25.30 -6.82
C ALA A 93 -24.26 26.44 -7.18
N GLU A 94 -24.29 27.47 -6.37
CA GLU A 94 -25.17 28.61 -6.58
C GLU A 94 -24.60 29.57 -7.64
N SER A 95 -23.28 29.61 -7.80
CA SER A 95 -22.57 30.41 -8.77
C SER A 95 -21.26 29.74 -9.25
N THR A 96 -20.62 30.32 -10.26
CA THR A 96 -19.30 29.88 -10.73
C THR A 96 -18.23 30.11 -9.66
N GLU A 97 -18.32 31.24 -8.93
CA GLU A 97 -17.41 31.58 -7.85
C GLU A 97 -17.52 30.59 -6.68
N ASP A 98 -18.71 30.07 -6.41
CA ASP A 98 -18.93 29.04 -5.39
C ASP A 98 -18.26 27.71 -5.78
N LEU A 99 -18.35 27.33 -7.06
CA LEU A 99 -17.65 26.15 -7.56
C LEU A 99 -16.13 26.32 -7.50
N GLU A 100 -15.59 27.45 -7.95
CA GLU A 100 -14.16 27.74 -7.93
C GLU A 100 -13.63 27.74 -6.48
N ALA A 101 -14.38 28.29 -5.52
CA ALA A 101 -13.99 28.29 -4.12
C ALA A 101 -13.90 26.85 -3.54
N VAL A 102 -14.76 25.94 -3.96
CA VAL A 102 -14.70 24.53 -3.54
C VAL A 102 -13.53 23.80 -4.22
N GLU A 103 -13.28 24.06 -5.51
CA GLU A 103 -12.13 23.49 -6.22
C GLU A 103 -10.81 23.95 -5.60
N ASP A 104 -10.66 25.22 -5.31
CA ASP A 104 -9.49 25.80 -4.65
C ASP A 104 -9.29 25.19 -3.26
N TYR A 105 -10.36 25.09 -2.46
CA TYR A 105 -10.31 24.47 -1.15
C TYR A 105 -9.84 23.01 -1.21
N VAL A 106 -10.36 22.21 -2.13
CA VAL A 106 -9.96 20.82 -2.33
C VAL A 106 -8.50 20.73 -2.81
N SER A 107 -8.10 21.62 -3.73
CA SER A 107 -6.73 21.71 -4.23
C SER A 107 -5.74 22.00 -3.11
N ASP A 108 -6.03 23.00 -2.28
CA ASP A 108 -5.21 23.37 -1.13
C ASP A 108 -5.13 22.24 -0.10
N ALA A 109 -6.24 21.57 0.15
CA ALA A 109 -6.29 20.43 1.07
C ALA A 109 -5.46 19.24 0.57
N LEU A 110 -5.51 18.93 -0.73
CA LEU A 110 -4.66 17.91 -1.36
C LEU A 110 -3.17 18.28 -1.30
N GLN A 111 -2.84 19.56 -1.49
CA GLN A 111 -1.48 20.06 -1.34
C GLN A 111 -0.97 19.93 0.10
N GLN A 112 -1.81 20.23 1.10
CA GLN A 112 -1.44 20.10 2.52
C GLN A 112 -1.08 18.65 2.91
N VAL A 113 -1.73 17.67 2.31
CA VAL A 113 -1.38 16.24 2.50
C VAL A 113 -0.28 15.76 1.55
N ASN A 114 0.34 16.67 0.77
CA ASN A 114 1.35 16.37 -0.25
C ASN A 114 0.89 15.30 -1.26
N MET A 115 -0.34 15.39 -1.71
CA MET A 115 -0.92 14.51 -2.74
C MET A 115 -1.65 15.34 -3.80
N PRO A 116 -0.92 16.16 -4.57
CA PRO A 116 -1.53 16.93 -5.64
C PRO A 116 -2.14 15.98 -6.68
N ALA A 117 -3.33 16.30 -7.15
CA ALA A 117 -4.04 15.51 -8.15
C ALA A 117 -4.86 16.41 -9.07
N ASP A 118 -5.16 15.91 -10.27
CA ASP A 118 -6.14 16.54 -11.14
C ASP A 118 -7.53 16.47 -10.51
N ILE A 119 -8.23 17.59 -10.50
CA ILE A 119 -9.58 17.72 -9.96
C ILE A 119 -10.57 17.82 -11.12
N TYR A 120 -11.63 17.01 -11.07
CA TYR A 120 -12.70 16.99 -12.05
C TYR A 120 -14.03 17.28 -11.37
N SER A 121 -14.63 18.40 -11.73
CA SER A 121 -15.94 18.82 -11.23
C SER A 121 -17.04 18.32 -12.12
N VAL A 122 -17.87 17.41 -11.63
CA VAL A 122 -18.89 16.69 -12.42
C VAL A 122 -20.27 16.77 -11.78
N SER A 123 -21.30 16.70 -12.61
CA SER A 123 -22.66 16.47 -12.16
C SER A 123 -23.20 15.17 -12.79
N SER A 124 -23.19 14.10 -12.00
CA SER A 124 -23.78 12.83 -12.43
C SER A 124 -25.26 12.99 -12.81
N ARG A 125 -25.97 13.91 -12.16
CA ARG A 125 -27.36 14.21 -12.45
C ARG A 125 -27.56 14.86 -13.83
N ARG A 126 -26.71 15.85 -14.18
CA ARG A 126 -26.71 16.45 -15.52
C ARG A 126 -26.26 15.47 -16.58
N ALA A 127 -25.21 14.72 -16.29
CA ALA A 127 -24.67 13.73 -17.21
C ALA A 127 -25.69 12.69 -17.68
N LEU A 128 -26.62 12.27 -16.79
CA LEU A 128 -27.69 11.32 -17.12
C LEU A 128 -28.81 11.93 -17.99
N LYS A 129 -28.96 13.25 -18.04
CA LYS A 129 -30.07 13.92 -18.72
C LYS A 129 -29.67 14.59 -20.03
N GLU A 130 -28.61 15.38 -19.98
CA GLU A 130 -28.23 16.30 -21.05
C GLU A 130 -26.73 16.30 -21.37
N GLY A 131 -25.96 15.55 -20.61
CA GLY A 131 -24.50 15.52 -20.68
C GLY A 131 -23.85 16.45 -19.66
N ASP A 132 -22.58 16.22 -19.38
CA ASP A 132 -21.78 17.01 -18.43
C ASP A 132 -20.35 17.18 -18.97
N GLU A 133 -19.90 18.43 -19.08
CA GLU A 133 -18.57 18.76 -19.63
C GLU A 133 -17.45 18.23 -18.73
N GLY A 134 -17.60 18.32 -17.41
CA GLY A 134 -16.64 17.80 -16.43
C GLY A 134 -16.47 16.29 -16.56
N LEU A 135 -17.58 15.56 -16.76
CA LEU A 135 -17.52 14.12 -17.02
C LEU A 135 -16.83 13.80 -18.36
N ASN A 136 -17.02 14.62 -19.39
CA ASN A 136 -16.32 14.41 -20.65
C ASN A 136 -14.80 14.65 -20.49
N LYS A 137 -14.39 15.72 -19.82
CA LYS A 137 -12.97 15.97 -19.49
C LYS A 137 -12.36 14.82 -18.68
N LEU A 138 -13.10 14.28 -17.71
CA LEU A 138 -12.66 13.11 -16.95
C LEU A 138 -12.47 11.89 -17.87
N LYS A 139 -13.43 11.61 -18.77
CA LYS A 139 -13.33 10.49 -19.72
C LYS A 139 -12.11 10.63 -20.63
N ASP A 140 -11.87 11.82 -21.17
CA ASP A 140 -10.72 12.10 -22.03
C ASP A 140 -9.39 11.86 -21.27
N SER A 141 -9.34 12.26 -20.00
CA SER A 141 -8.18 12.00 -19.12
C SER A 141 -7.99 10.51 -18.84
N LEU A 142 -9.08 9.75 -18.64
CA LEU A 142 -9.01 8.29 -18.44
C LEU A 142 -8.58 7.55 -19.72
N ASP A 143 -9.00 8.03 -20.88
CA ASP A 143 -8.55 7.51 -22.16
C ASP A 143 -7.05 7.76 -22.36
N TYR A 144 -6.59 8.97 -22.08
CA TYR A 144 -5.17 9.32 -22.13
C TYR A 144 -4.32 8.47 -21.18
N PHE A 145 -4.77 8.30 -19.94
CA PHE A 145 -4.11 7.40 -18.98
C PHE A 145 -4.00 5.97 -19.53
N ALA A 146 -5.11 5.39 -19.97
CA ALA A 146 -5.16 4.00 -20.45
C ALA A 146 -4.36 3.78 -21.73
N GLU A 147 -4.34 4.77 -22.63
CA GLU A 147 -3.71 4.63 -23.96
C GLU A 147 -2.21 5.02 -23.94
N VAL A 148 -1.82 5.93 -23.09
CA VAL A 148 -0.48 6.56 -23.12
C VAL A 148 0.29 6.32 -21.83
N GLU A 149 -0.18 6.83 -20.70
CA GLU A 149 0.62 6.88 -19.47
C GLU A 149 0.96 5.49 -18.93
N SER A 150 0.00 4.57 -18.86
CA SER A 150 0.23 3.22 -18.36
C SER A 150 1.22 2.42 -19.21
N LYS A 151 1.24 2.63 -20.51
CA LYS A 151 2.16 1.96 -21.45
C LYS A 151 3.58 2.50 -21.35
N VAL A 152 3.73 3.80 -21.12
CA VAL A 152 5.05 4.45 -21.03
C VAL A 152 5.82 3.92 -19.82
N VAL A 153 5.19 3.79 -18.68
CA VAL A 153 5.83 3.25 -17.46
C VAL A 153 6.30 1.82 -17.70
N LEU A 154 5.43 0.95 -18.22
CA LEU A 154 5.78 -0.44 -18.51
C LEU A 154 6.93 -0.56 -19.54
N GLN A 155 6.88 0.25 -20.60
CA GLN A 155 7.95 0.26 -21.62
C GLN A 155 9.29 0.70 -21.04
N GLN A 156 9.30 1.71 -20.17
CA GLN A 156 10.53 2.20 -19.54
C GLN A 156 11.15 1.13 -18.63
N GLN A 157 10.36 0.43 -17.84
CA GLN A 157 10.82 -0.66 -16.96
C GLN A 157 11.41 -1.82 -17.79
N MET A 158 10.69 -2.27 -18.81
CA MET A 158 11.17 -3.32 -19.72
C MET A 158 12.48 -2.92 -20.39
N LYS A 159 12.57 -1.68 -20.89
CA LYS A 159 13.77 -1.16 -21.53
C LYS A 159 14.97 -1.16 -20.59
N ALA A 160 14.80 -0.67 -19.36
CA ALA A 160 15.87 -0.65 -18.36
C ALA A 160 16.39 -2.06 -18.04
N GLN A 161 15.51 -3.05 -17.91
CA GLN A 161 15.93 -4.44 -17.70
C GLN A 161 16.70 -5.01 -18.89
N LEU A 162 16.24 -4.77 -20.12
CA LEU A 162 16.92 -5.24 -21.33
C LEU A 162 18.30 -4.57 -21.50
N GLU A 163 18.43 -3.28 -21.18
CA GLU A 163 19.71 -2.56 -21.19
C GLU A 163 20.70 -3.17 -20.18
N GLN A 164 20.24 -3.53 -18.98
CA GLN A 164 21.10 -4.17 -17.98
C GLN A 164 21.59 -5.56 -18.43
N ILE A 165 20.72 -6.35 -19.04
CA ILE A 165 21.10 -7.67 -19.61
C ILE A 165 22.09 -7.47 -20.75
N SER A 166 21.86 -6.50 -21.64
CA SER A 166 22.78 -6.19 -22.76
C SER A 166 24.16 -5.74 -22.27
N ALA A 167 24.22 -4.91 -21.21
CA ALA A 167 25.47 -4.51 -20.60
C ALA A 167 26.25 -5.72 -20.03
N SER A 168 25.55 -6.63 -19.37
CA SER A 168 26.16 -7.86 -18.82
C SER A 168 26.71 -8.77 -19.92
N TYR A 169 25.98 -8.93 -21.04
CA TYR A 169 26.51 -9.68 -22.19
C TYR A 169 27.72 -9.01 -22.84
N THR A 170 27.72 -7.70 -22.95
CA THR A 170 28.85 -6.96 -23.49
C THR A 170 30.12 -7.17 -22.65
N GLN A 171 29.97 -7.02 -21.32
CA GLN A 171 31.07 -7.25 -20.39
C GLN A 171 31.57 -8.70 -20.43
N MET A 172 30.67 -9.65 -20.53
CA MET A 172 30.98 -11.07 -20.63
C MET A 172 31.81 -11.37 -21.90
N SER A 173 31.46 -10.75 -23.04
CA SER A 173 32.17 -10.94 -24.30
C SER A 173 33.57 -10.32 -24.24
N GLU A 174 33.70 -9.08 -23.71
CA GLU A 174 34.96 -8.39 -23.54
C GLU A 174 35.92 -9.14 -22.62
N ASP A 175 35.39 -9.64 -21.50
CA ASP A 175 36.20 -10.42 -20.54
C ASP A 175 36.71 -11.74 -21.14
N TYR A 176 35.89 -12.40 -21.95
CA TYR A 176 36.30 -13.62 -22.65
C TYR A 176 37.41 -13.37 -23.70
N GLN A 177 37.34 -12.21 -24.34
CA GLN A 177 38.31 -11.83 -25.37
C GLN A 177 39.66 -11.41 -24.78
N ASN A 178 39.65 -10.79 -23.61
CA ASN A 178 40.84 -10.09 -23.12
C ASN A 178 41.72 -10.86 -22.10
N ASN A 179 41.22 -11.92 -21.40
CA ASN A 179 42.04 -12.50 -20.33
C ASN A 179 41.76 -13.99 -20.00
N ARG A 180 42.62 -14.84 -20.48
CA ARG A 180 42.66 -16.26 -20.16
C ARG A 180 43.02 -16.54 -18.70
N GLU A 181 43.91 -15.75 -18.12
CA GLU A 181 44.31 -15.86 -16.71
C GLU A 181 43.23 -15.42 -15.75
N GLU A 182 42.45 -14.42 -16.11
CA GLU A 182 41.28 -14.03 -15.34
C GLU A 182 40.19 -15.10 -15.35
N MET A 183 40.00 -15.82 -16.46
CA MET A 183 39.05 -16.93 -16.52
C MET A 183 39.44 -18.08 -15.57
N GLU A 184 40.71 -18.44 -15.49
CA GLU A 184 41.17 -19.47 -14.55
C GLU A 184 40.98 -19.00 -13.11
N THR A 185 41.25 -17.75 -12.79
CA THR A 185 41.02 -17.15 -11.48
C THR A 185 39.51 -17.12 -11.16
N ARG A 186 38.69 -16.71 -12.13
CA ARG A 186 37.23 -16.71 -12.00
C ARG A 186 36.65 -18.10 -11.77
N GLN A 187 37.10 -19.10 -12.54
CA GLN A 187 36.70 -20.49 -12.31
C GLN A 187 37.06 -21.00 -10.90
N GLN A 188 38.22 -20.55 -10.36
CA GLN A 188 38.58 -20.88 -8.98
C GLN A 188 37.60 -20.25 -7.96
N GLU A 189 37.21 -18.99 -8.16
CA GLU A 189 36.21 -18.36 -7.30
C GLU A 189 34.82 -19.01 -7.42
N VAL A 190 34.40 -19.34 -8.65
CA VAL A 190 33.15 -20.08 -8.90
C VAL A 190 33.16 -21.45 -8.21
N ARG A 191 34.29 -22.19 -8.26
CA ARG A 191 34.45 -23.45 -7.51
C ARG A 191 34.28 -23.28 -6.00
N LYS A 192 34.78 -22.18 -5.43
CA LYS A 192 34.59 -21.89 -3.99
C LYS A 192 33.12 -21.67 -3.67
N ILE A 193 32.39 -20.95 -4.55
CA ILE A 193 30.94 -20.73 -4.39
C ILE A 193 30.18 -22.05 -4.49
N GLU A 194 30.51 -22.89 -5.47
CA GLU A 194 29.90 -24.21 -5.64
C GLU A 194 30.08 -25.10 -4.39
N GLN A 195 31.27 -25.06 -3.79
CA GLN A 195 31.59 -25.89 -2.61
C GLN A 195 30.98 -25.37 -1.31
N LYS A 196 30.90 -24.05 -1.14
CA LYS A 196 30.48 -23.41 0.14
C LYS A 196 29.02 -22.97 0.16
N GLY A 197 28.39 -22.91 -1.01
CA GLY A 197 27.12 -22.19 -1.21
C GLY A 197 27.35 -20.68 -1.30
N ALA A 198 26.58 -20.02 -2.15
CA ALA A 198 26.67 -18.56 -2.36
C ALA A 198 25.88 -17.78 -1.29
N ILE A 199 24.74 -18.32 -0.88
CA ILE A 199 23.85 -17.66 0.08
C ILE A 199 24.17 -18.15 1.49
N PRO A 200 24.58 -17.26 2.42
CA PRO A 200 24.82 -17.66 3.81
C PRO A 200 23.56 -18.17 4.49
N ASN A 201 23.66 -19.26 5.24
CA ASN A 201 22.54 -19.82 6.02
C ASN A 201 22.00 -18.82 7.07
N THR A 202 22.73 -17.74 7.36
CA THR A 202 22.31 -16.68 8.29
C THR A 202 21.43 -15.62 7.64
N THR A 203 21.38 -15.52 6.30
CA THR A 203 20.66 -14.47 5.57
C THR A 203 19.20 -14.35 6.04
N LEU A 204 18.45 -15.43 5.98
CA LEU A 204 17.06 -15.43 6.40
C LEU A 204 16.90 -15.15 7.91
N LYS A 205 17.81 -15.66 8.73
CA LYS A 205 17.78 -15.41 10.19
C LYS A 205 17.99 -13.93 10.48
N THR A 206 18.94 -13.30 9.83
CA THR A 206 19.24 -11.87 9.97
C THR A 206 18.07 -11.03 9.47
N THR A 207 17.53 -11.35 8.30
CA THR A 207 16.33 -10.69 7.76
C THR A 207 15.17 -10.75 8.75
N LYS A 208 14.82 -11.94 9.24
CA LYS A 208 13.73 -12.10 10.23
C LYS A 208 13.97 -11.29 11.49
N GLN A 209 15.20 -11.23 12.00
CA GLN A 209 15.51 -10.43 13.19
C GLN A 209 15.29 -8.94 12.95
N HIS A 210 15.71 -8.42 11.79
CA HIS A 210 15.47 -7.02 11.44
C HIS A 210 13.97 -6.73 11.32
N VAL A 211 13.21 -7.65 10.71
CA VAL A 211 11.76 -7.47 10.54
C VAL A 211 11.02 -7.58 11.87
N TYR A 212 11.44 -8.44 12.80
CA TYR A 212 10.86 -8.46 14.16
C TYR A 212 11.11 -7.15 14.91
N ASN A 213 12.30 -6.56 14.76
CA ASN A 213 12.56 -5.24 15.32
C ASN A 213 11.66 -4.17 14.69
N GLU A 214 11.47 -4.22 13.37
CA GLU A 214 10.56 -3.31 12.66
C GLU A 214 9.11 -3.48 13.14
N VAL A 215 8.64 -4.71 13.40
CA VAL A 215 7.30 -4.94 14.00
C VAL A 215 7.18 -4.22 15.34
N GLU A 216 8.16 -4.35 16.21
CA GLU A 216 8.17 -3.67 17.51
C GLU A 216 8.14 -2.14 17.34
N ASP A 217 8.94 -1.59 16.42
CA ASP A 217 8.99 -0.15 16.16
C ASP A 217 7.66 0.36 15.59
N GLN A 218 7.06 -0.34 14.64
CA GLN A 218 5.76 0.03 14.06
C GLN A 218 4.64 -0.01 15.10
N VAL A 219 4.61 -1.03 15.95
CA VAL A 219 3.62 -1.14 17.04
C VAL A 219 3.82 -0.04 18.10
N TYR A 220 5.08 0.28 18.44
CA TYR A 220 5.39 1.40 19.33
C TYR A 220 4.86 2.72 18.74
N HIS A 221 5.16 3.00 17.48
CA HIS A 221 4.70 4.22 16.81
C HIS A 221 3.18 4.25 16.62
N LEU A 222 2.54 3.11 16.38
CA LEU A 222 1.08 3.01 16.38
C LEU A 222 0.50 3.53 17.71
N ASN A 223 1.02 3.04 18.83
CA ASN A 223 0.53 3.41 20.15
C ASN A 223 0.65 4.93 20.40
N GLU A 224 1.74 5.54 19.95
CA GLU A 224 1.93 6.99 20.10
C GLU A 224 1.00 7.80 19.16
N ARG A 225 0.80 7.36 17.91
CA ARG A 225 -0.12 8.02 16.98
C ARG A 225 -1.57 7.89 17.45
N LEU A 226 -1.98 6.72 17.92
CA LEU A 226 -3.35 6.50 18.41
C LEU A 226 -3.73 7.47 19.53
N LYS A 227 -2.83 7.80 20.45
CA LYS A 227 -3.12 8.78 21.51
C LYS A 227 -3.56 10.13 20.95
N ILE A 228 -2.92 10.58 19.88
CA ILE A 228 -3.23 11.86 19.24
C ILE A 228 -4.53 11.76 18.44
N GLN A 229 -4.64 10.76 17.60
CA GLN A 229 -5.79 10.57 16.70
C GLN A 229 -7.08 10.33 17.49
N LEU A 230 -7.04 9.48 18.53
CA LEU A 230 -8.20 9.21 19.38
C LEU A 230 -8.64 10.46 20.15
N PHE A 231 -7.69 11.32 20.55
CA PHE A 231 -8.04 12.58 21.20
C PHE A 231 -8.81 13.52 20.26
N ASP A 232 -8.41 13.58 19.00
CA ASP A 232 -9.12 14.38 18.00
C ASP A 232 -10.54 13.83 17.75
N GLU A 233 -10.70 12.52 17.61
CA GLU A 233 -12.03 11.91 17.47
C GLU A 233 -12.91 12.12 18.71
N VAL A 234 -12.35 11.99 19.90
CA VAL A 234 -13.06 12.29 21.15
C VAL A 234 -13.56 13.72 21.17
N ARG A 235 -12.76 14.68 20.69
CA ARG A 235 -13.14 16.09 20.63
C ARG A 235 -14.32 16.35 19.69
N THR A 236 -14.36 15.68 18.56
CA THR A 236 -15.45 15.84 17.59
C THR A 236 -16.76 15.29 18.11
N VAL A 237 -16.74 14.18 18.86
CA VAL A 237 -17.94 13.49 19.34
C VAL A 237 -18.37 13.99 20.73
N PHE A 238 -17.46 13.99 21.72
CA PHE A 238 -17.75 14.32 23.11
C PHE A 238 -17.56 15.80 23.40
N ASN A 239 -18.50 16.60 22.94
CA ASN A 239 -18.43 18.07 23.04
C ASN A 239 -19.78 18.69 23.49
N GLY A 240 -19.85 20.01 23.49
CA GLY A 240 -21.03 20.75 23.93
C GLY A 240 -22.29 20.50 23.09
N GLN A 241 -22.17 19.98 21.87
CA GLN A 241 -23.35 19.66 21.02
C GLN A 241 -24.22 18.58 21.64
N MET A 242 -23.63 17.59 22.34
CA MET A 242 -24.33 16.55 23.05
C MET A 242 -25.32 17.08 24.11
N THR A 243 -25.21 18.33 24.50
CA THR A 243 -26.06 18.92 25.53
C THR A 243 -27.37 19.50 25.00
N LYS A 244 -27.53 19.55 23.67
CA LYS A 244 -28.69 20.17 23.00
C LYS A 244 -29.96 19.32 23.12
N ASN A 245 -29.83 18.03 23.22
CA ASN A 245 -30.96 17.11 23.33
C ASN A 245 -31.49 17.00 24.80
N ASN A 246 -32.75 16.76 24.96
CA ASN A 246 -33.36 16.59 26.28
C ASN A 246 -32.97 15.26 26.95
N ASP A 247 -32.85 14.17 26.17
CA ASP A 247 -32.42 12.84 26.66
C ASP A 247 -30.86 12.72 26.51
N PHE A 248 -30.17 13.05 27.60
CA PHE A 248 -28.72 12.99 27.64
C PHE A 248 -28.17 11.55 27.70
N ASP A 249 -28.96 10.60 28.17
CA ASP A 249 -28.51 9.20 28.22
C ASP A 249 -28.63 8.53 26.84
N ALA A 250 -29.61 8.90 26.05
CA ALA A 250 -29.65 8.55 24.63
C ALA A 250 -28.48 9.15 23.87
N GLU A 251 -28.23 10.47 24.05
CA GLU A 251 -27.09 11.15 23.42
C GLU A 251 -25.74 10.53 23.75
N LYS A 252 -25.53 10.07 24.99
CA LYS A 252 -24.30 9.34 25.36
C LYS A 252 -24.14 8.05 24.57
N ARG A 253 -25.23 7.30 24.38
CA ARG A 253 -25.21 6.04 23.62
C ARG A 253 -24.90 6.28 22.15
N ASP A 254 -25.53 7.29 21.58
CA ASP A 254 -25.32 7.67 20.18
C ASP A 254 -23.90 8.21 19.97
N ALA A 255 -23.38 9.01 20.91
CA ALA A 255 -22.01 9.48 20.89
C ALA A 255 -21.00 8.32 20.93
N VAL A 256 -21.22 7.31 21.79
CA VAL A 256 -20.34 6.13 21.83
C VAL A 256 -20.39 5.35 20.52
N LYS A 257 -21.58 5.17 19.93
CA LYS A 257 -21.68 4.52 18.61
C LYS A 257 -20.90 5.27 17.54
N THR A 258 -21.16 6.57 17.40
CA THR A 258 -20.48 7.42 16.43
C THR A 258 -18.97 7.37 16.64
N TYR A 259 -18.50 7.48 17.89
CA TYR A 259 -17.10 7.41 18.22
C TYR A 259 -16.48 6.05 17.83
N LEU A 260 -17.15 4.94 18.16
CA LEU A 260 -16.67 3.61 17.82
C LEU A 260 -16.63 3.39 16.30
N GLU A 261 -17.63 3.86 15.57
CA GLU A 261 -17.65 3.80 14.11
C GLU A 261 -16.42 4.51 13.50
N GLN A 262 -16.12 5.73 13.97
CA GLN A 262 -14.98 6.51 13.50
C GLN A 262 -13.65 5.83 13.83
N ILE A 263 -13.46 5.40 15.08
CA ILE A 263 -12.18 4.80 15.48
C ILE A 263 -11.95 3.42 14.89
N HIS A 264 -12.99 2.60 14.66
CA HIS A 264 -12.81 1.28 14.05
C HIS A 264 -12.29 1.40 12.62
N GLY A 265 -12.84 2.32 11.82
CA GLY A 265 -12.31 2.59 10.48
C GLY A 265 -10.84 3.02 10.51
N ARG A 266 -10.50 3.92 11.43
CA ARG A 266 -9.12 4.40 11.61
C ARG A 266 -8.17 3.29 12.09
N LEU A 267 -8.59 2.48 13.05
CA LEU A 267 -7.81 1.34 13.55
C LEU A 267 -7.52 0.32 12.44
N TYR A 268 -8.51 0.07 11.61
CA TYR A 268 -8.36 -0.81 10.45
C TYR A 268 -7.31 -0.26 9.46
N MET A 269 -7.39 1.03 9.12
CA MET A 269 -6.42 1.66 8.22
C MET A 269 -4.99 1.58 8.78
N GLU A 270 -4.79 1.95 10.06
CA GLU A 270 -3.47 1.88 10.71
C GLU A 270 -2.90 0.46 10.71
N GLN A 271 -3.71 -0.52 11.05
CA GLN A 271 -3.33 -1.94 11.08
C GLN A 271 -2.91 -2.44 9.68
N THR A 272 -3.67 -2.05 8.66
CA THR A 272 -3.39 -2.41 7.27
C THR A 272 -2.10 -1.78 6.78
N LEU A 273 -1.88 -0.50 7.07
CA LEU A 273 -0.62 0.18 6.72
C LEU A 273 0.59 -0.48 7.38
N ILE A 274 0.46 -0.85 8.66
CA ILE A 274 1.55 -1.55 9.36
C ILE A 274 1.84 -2.89 8.68
N ALA A 275 0.81 -3.67 8.36
CA ALA A 275 0.98 -4.96 7.67
C ALA A 275 1.69 -4.79 6.32
N GLU A 276 1.30 -3.79 5.51
CA GLU A 276 1.96 -3.49 4.24
C GLU A 276 3.42 -3.03 4.41
N ARG A 277 3.68 -2.15 5.39
CA ARG A 277 5.05 -1.72 5.68
C ARG A 277 5.94 -2.89 6.08
N ILE A 278 5.46 -3.77 6.95
CA ILE A 278 6.21 -4.97 7.37
C ILE A 278 6.43 -5.91 6.18
N LYS A 279 5.42 -6.13 5.33
CA LYS A 279 5.56 -6.92 4.11
C LYS A 279 6.65 -6.36 3.20
N LYS A 280 6.57 -5.08 2.87
CA LYS A 280 7.54 -4.41 2.00
C LYS A 280 8.93 -4.40 2.61
N PHE A 281 9.02 -4.12 3.90
CA PHE A 281 10.29 -4.14 4.62
C PHE A 281 10.94 -5.54 4.60
N PHE A 282 10.13 -6.61 4.77
CA PHE A 282 10.63 -7.98 4.68
C PHE A 282 11.24 -8.28 3.31
N ASN A 283 10.52 -7.99 2.23
CA ASN A 283 10.99 -8.24 0.87
C ASN A 283 12.26 -7.42 0.58
N LYS A 284 12.25 -6.14 0.92
CA LYS A 284 13.42 -5.26 0.76
C LYS A 284 14.61 -5.74 1.57
N GLN A 285 14.43 -6.19 2.80
CA GLN A 285 15.53 -6.71 3.62
C GLN A 285 16.16 -7.96 3.01
N LEU A 286 15.38 -8.83 2.36
CA LEU A 286 15.92 -9.97 1.61
C LEU A 286 16.78 -9.50 0.43
N GLU A 287 16.28 -8.55 -0.35
CA GLU A 287 16.99 -7.97 -1.48
C GLU A 287 18.29 -7.28 -1.04
N ASP A 288 18.22 -6.46 0.01
CA ASP A 288 19.38 -5.76 0.58
C ASP A 288 20.45 -6.74 1.11
N GLN A 289 20.02 -7.84 1.74
CA GLN A 289 20.95 -8.89 2.20
C GLN A 289 21.61 -9.66 1.05
N LEU A 290 20.90 -9.83 -0.07
CA LEU A 290 21.41 -10.52 -1.24
C LEU A 290 22.21 -9.59 -2.17
N ALA A 291 21.97 -8.28 -2.15
CA ALA A 291 22.61 -7.32 -3.05
C ALA A 291 24.15 -7.44 -3.11
N PRO A 292 24.88 -7.56 -2.00
CA PRO A 292 26.35 -7.75 -2.06
C PRO A 292 26.73 -9.09 -2.68
N ILE A 293 25.94 -10.14 -2.44
CA ILE A 293 26.16 -11.48 -3.02
C ILE A 293 25.90 -11.44 -4.53
N VAL A 294 24.78 -10.84 -4.93
CA VAL A 294 24.43 -10.64 -6.35
C VAL A 294 25.50 -9.86 -7.06
N LYS A 295 25.99 -8.78 -6.45
CA LYS A 295 27.11 -8.00 -7.02
C LYS A 295 28.36 -8.85 -7.22
N GLN A 296 28.73 -9.68 -6.25
CA GLN A 296 29.86 -10.59 -6.37
C GLN A 296 29.63 -11.65 -7.45
N LEU A 297 28.43 -12.25 -7.50
CA LEU A 297 28.08 -13.25 -8.48
C LEU A 297 28.06 -12.70 -9.91
N ASN A 298 27.55 -11.49 -10.08
CA ASN A 298 27.56 -10.81 -11.39
C ASN A 298 28.98 -10.55 -11.90
N GLN A 299 29.92 -10.23 -11.00
CA GLN A 299 31.35 -10.13 -11.37
C GLN A 299 31.93 -11.48 -11.83
N LEU A 300 31.35 -12.58 -11.42
CA LEU A 300 31.71 -13.91 -11.84
C LEU A 300 30.86 -14.44 -13.02
N HIS A 301 30.00 -13.58 -13.59
CA HIS A 301 29.04 -13.89 -14.66
C HIS A 301 27.97 -14.93 -14.29
N ILE A 302 27.67 -15.05 -13.01
CA ILE A 302 26.47 -15.72 -12.52
C ILE A 302 25.40 -14.64 -12.39
N LEU A 303 24.51 -14.59 -13.38
CA LEU A 303 23.50 -13.51 -13.48
C LEU A 303 22.28 -13.85 -12.62
N LEU A 304 22.04 -13.05 -11.62
CA LEU A 304 20.88 -13.15 -10.74
C LEU A 304 20.19 -11.79 -10.63
N GLN A 305 18.89 -11.82 -10.65
CA GLN A 305 18.02 -10.66 -10.33
C GLN A 305 16.98 -11.13 -9.32
N PRO A 306 17.36 -11.38 -8.06
CA PRO A 306 16.39 -11.83 -7.06
C PRO A 306 15.39 -10.72 -6.82
N HIS A 307 14.13 -11.02 -7.02
CA HIS A 307 13.01 -10.17 -6.68
C HIS A 307 12.07 -10.95 -5.78
N PHE A 308 11.65 -10.32 -4.68
CA PHE A 308 10.81 -10.95 -3.69
C PHE A 308 9.47 -10.23 -3.58
N GLU A 309 8.41 -10.94 -3.91
CA GLU A 309 7.02 -10.52 -3.72
C GLU A 309 6.32 -11.50 -2.77
N ILE A 310 6.90 -11.64 -1.56
CA ILE A 310 6.33 -12.53 -0.56
C ILE A 310 5.17 -11.83 0.11
N GLU A 311 3.97 -12.37 -0.07
CA GLU A 311 2.74 -11.81 0.46
C GLU A 311 2.54 -12.17 1.94
N MET A 312 1.88 -11.26 2.66
CA MET A 312 1.40 -11.45 4.01
C MET A 312 -0.08 -11.85 3.97
N ASP A 313 -0.45 -12.89 4.70
CA ASP A 313 -1.85 -13.33 4.85
C ASP A 313 -2.58 -12.38 5.83
N LYS A 314 -3.13 -11.29 5.30
CA LYS A 314 -3.81 -10.26 6.09
C LYS A 314 -5.12 -10.75 6.71
N ASP A 315 -5.78 -11.73 6.11
CA ASP A 315 -7.02 -12.32 6.65
C ASP A 315 -6.78 -13.02 8.01
N LYS A 316 -5.51 -13.25 8.37
CA LYS A 316 -5.09 -13.79 9.67
C LYS A 316 -4.69 -12.72 10.68
N ILE A 317 -4.88 -11.45 10.36
CA ILE A 317 -4.69 -10.34 11.28
C ILE A 317 -6.08 -9.91 11.77
N THR A 318 -6.32 -10.10 13.05
CA THR A 318 -7.60 -9.76 13.67
C THR A 318 -7.76 -8.25 13.73
N SER A 319 -8.90 -7.72 13.29
CA SER A 319 -9.17 -6.29 13.39
C SER A 319 -9.24 -5.83 14.83
N MET A 320 -8.56 -4.74 15.12
CA MET A 320 -8.67 -4.06 16.41
C MET A 320 -10.10 -3.55 16.60
N HIS A 321 -10.72 -3.93 17.69
CA HIS A 321 -12.13 -3.64 17.97
C HIS A 321 -12.34 -3.39 19.46
N ILE A 322 -13.24 -2.45 19.79
CA ILE A 322 -13.73 -2.21 21.14
C ILE A 322 -15.24 -2.48 21.14
N ASP A 323 -15.70 -3.31 22.06
CA ASP A 323 -17.15 -3.57 22.23
C ASP A 323 -17.87 -2.33 22.75
N PHE A 324 -19.11 -2.13 22.28
CA PHE A 324 -19.92 -0.98 22.68
C PHE A 324 -20.17 -0.94 24.20
N ASN A 325 -20.51 -2.08 24.82
CA ASN A 325 -20.81 -2.12 26.25
C ASN A 325 -19.55 -1.86 27.06
N GLU A 326 -18.41 -2.44 26.63
CA GLU A 326 -17.11 -2.23 27.25
C GLU A 326 -16.76 -0.74 27.23
N MET A 327 -16.82 -0.08 26.07
CA MET A 327 -16.56 1.36 25.96
C MET A 327 -17.56 2.18 26.79
N PHE A 328 -18.84 1.82 26.78
CA PHE A 328 -19.87 2.55 27.51
C PHE A 328 -19.69 2.47 29.03
N GLU A 329 -19.26 1.31 29.55
CA GLU A 329 -18.95 1.10 30.98
C GLU A 329 -17.72 1.88 31.44
N HIS A 330 -16.73 2.10 30.55
CA HIS A 330 -15.52 2.86 30.82
C HIS A 330 -15.68 4.37 30.66
N LEU A 331 -16.87 4.84 30.24
CA LEU A 331 -17.13 6.29 30.20
C LEU A 331 -16.99 6.91 31.60
N PRO A 332 -16.39 8.12 31.70
CA PRO A 332 -16.25 8.78 32.98
C PRO A 332 -17.59 8.96 33.71
N LYS A 333 -17.72 8.46 34.91
CA LYS A 333 -18.93 8.55 35.73
C LYS A 333 -19.44 10.00 35.92
N LYS A 334 -18.55 10.97 35.73
CA LYS A 334 -18.84 12.40 35.83
C LYS A 334 -19.10 13.06 34.47
N LEU A 335 -19.40 12.30 33.42
CA LEU A 335 -19.82 12.83 32.14
C LEU A 335 -21.21 13.46 32.29
N THR A 336 -21.27 14.77 32.41
CA THR A 336 -22.51 15.53 32.63
C THR A 336 -22.61 16.71 31.67
N LYS A 337 -23.84 17.14 31.35
CA LYS A 337 -24.11 18.33 30.51
C LYS A 337 -23.31 19.55 31.00
N LYS A 338 -23.28 19.80 32.31
CA LYS A 338 -22.59 20.93 32.91
C LYS A 338 -21.08 20.93 32.62
N ARG A 339 -20.44 19.77 32.71
CA ARG A 339 -18.98 19.66 32.45
C ARG A 339 -18.65 19.79 30.97
N LEU A 340 -19.51 19.32 30.07
CA LEU A 340 -19.32 19.46 28.62
C LEU A 340 -19.43 20.93 28.13
N LEU A 341 -20.11 21.77 28.88
CA LEU A 341 -20.23 23.20 28.57
C LEU A 341 -19.08 24.05 29.17
N GLN A 342 -18.27 23.49 30.04
CA GLN A 342 -17.14 24.18 30.68
C GLN A 342 -15.84 23.77 30.00
N LEU A 343 -15.21 24.64 29.23
CA LEU A 343 -14.02 24.34 28.41
C LEU A 343 -12.94 23.52 29.13
N LYS A 344 -12.56 23.90 30.35
CA LYS A 344 -11.54 23.17 31.11
C LYS A 344 -11.99 21.77 31.49
N ALA A 345 -13.22 21.63 32.01
CA ALA A 345 -13.77 20.34 32.41
C ALA A 345 -14.09 19.44 31.20
N GLN A 346 -14.45 20.02 30.07
CA GLN A 346 -14.61 19.31 28.80
C GLN A 346 -13.29 18.71 28.34
N LYS A 347 -12.21 19.49 28.34
CA LYS A 347 -10.89 19.00 27.96
C LYS A 347 -10.41 17.86 28.87
N GLU A 348 -10.56 18.01 30.18
CA GLU A 348 -10.23 16.95 31.14
C GLU A 348 -11.05 15.66 30.90
N LEU A 349 -12.32 15.78 30.53
CA LEU A 349 -13.17 14.63 30.17
C LEU A 349 -12.70 13.97 28.87
N GLN A 350 -12.36 14.78 27.87
CA GLN A 350 -11.86 14.28 26.58
C GLN A 350 -10.54 13.54 26.73
N GLU A 351 -9.61 14.10 27.51
CA GLU A 351 -8.34 13.44 27.86
C GLU A 351 -8.60 12.11 28.60
N GLN A 352 -9.54 12.08 29.54
CA GLN A 352 -9.90 10.86 30.27
C GLN A 352 -10.49 9.79 29.35
N ILE A 353 -11.44 10.15 28.47
CA ILE A 353 -12.03 9.21 27.51
C ILE A 353 -10.94 8.65 26.58
N THR A 354 -10.03 9.49 26.12
CA THR A 354 -8.91 9.07 25.27
C THR A 354 -8.03 8.05 25.99
N MET A 355 -7.67 8.29 27.24
CA MET A 355 -6.85 7.36 28.02
C MET A 355 -7.56 6.02 28.21
N GLU A 356 -8.82 6.01 28.59
CA GLU A 356 -9.64 4.80 28.73
C GLU A 356 -9.70 4.01 27.41
N THR A 357 -9.86 4.71 26.28
CA THR A 357 -9.86 4.07 24.96
C THR A 357 -8.50 3.43 24.65
N VAL A 358 -7.39 4.13 24.93
CA VAL A 358 -6.05 3.58 24.75
C VAL A 358 -5.84 2.34 25.61
N ASP A 359 -6.28 2.36 26.87
CA ASP A 359 -6.16 1.22 27.77
C ASP A 359 -6.96 0.01 27.29
N LEU A 360 -8.19 0.22 26.76
CA LEU A 360 -9.00 -0.83 26.15
C LEU A 360 -8.34 -1.45 24.91
N LEU A 361 -7.58 -0.67 24.17
CA LEU A 361 -6.88 -1.14 22.97
C LEU A 361 -5.58 -1.90 23.24
N GLN A 362 -5.03 -1.87 24.45
CA GLN A 362 -3.72 -2.49 24.74
C GLN A 362 -3.68 -3.99 24.41
N ASN A 363 -4.75 -4.72 24.71
CA ASN A 363 -4.84 -6.14 24.38
C ASN A 363 -4.88 -6.37 22.86
N ASN A 364 -5.62 -5.54 22.12
CA ASN A 364 -5.70 -5.58 20.66
C ASN A 364 -4.33 -5.28 20.03
N ILE A 365 -3.61 -4.28 20.54
CA ILE A 365 -2.27 -3.91 20.06
C ILE A 365 -1.27 -5.05 20.32
N ASN A 366 -1.31 -5.68 21.48
CA ASN A 366 -0.46 -6.83 21.79
C ASN A 366 -0.80 -8.04 20.90
N GLN A 367 -2.09 -8.26 20.61
CA GLN A 367 -2.53 -9.31 19.69
C GLN A 367 -2.04 -9.02 18.27
N LEU A 368 -2.21 -7.80 17.76
CA LEU A 368 -1.69 -7.37 16.47
C LEU A 368 -0.19 -7.66 16.33
N ARG A 369 0.61 -7.30 17.34
CA ARG A 369 2.03 -7.60 17.35
C ARG A 369 2.31 -9.10 17.18
N GLN A 370 1.66 -9.94 17.97
CA GLN A 370 1.85 -11.40 17.90
C GLN A 370 1.44 -11.97 16.56
N GLU A 371 0.35 -11.48 16.00
CA GLU A 371 -0.14 -11.91 14.68
C GLU A 371 0.82 -11.49 13.57
N LEU A 372 1.34 -10.25 13.60
CA LEU A 372 2.37 -9.79 12.66
C LEU A 372 3.64 -10.65 12.75
N GLU A 373 4.13 -10.97 13.96
CA GLU A 373 5.28 -11.86 14.15
C GLU A 373 5.02 -13.27 13.56
N GLN A 374 3.80 -13.78 13.73
CA GLN A 374 3.41 -15.07 13.13
C GLN A 374 3.42 -14.99 11.60
N GLN A 375 2.93 -13.88 11.02
CA GLN A 375 2.97 -13.67 9.57
C GLN A 375 4.41 -13.56 9.07
N VAL A 376 5.28 -12.82 9.75
CA VAL A 376 6.72 -12.77 9.46
C VAL A 376 7.34 -14.17 9.48
N SER A 377 6.95 -15.01 10.44
CA SER A 377 7.42 -16.39 10.48
C SER A 377 6.97 -17.22 9.27
N LYS A 378 5.72 -17.04 8.81
CA LYS A 378 5.19 -17.69 7.59
C LYS A 378 5.88 -17.18 6.33
N MET A 379 6.03 -15.87 6.18
CA MET A 379 6.80 -15.25 5.10
C MET A 379 8.22 -15.80 5.05
N GLY A 380 8.84 -15.99 6.22
CA GLY A 380 10.16 -16.60 6.34
C GLY A 380 10.23 -18.04 5.80
N LYS A 381 9.16 -18.83 5.89
CA LYS A 381 9.12 -20.18 5.29
C LYS A 381 9.04 -20.14 3.76
N ILE A 382 8.31 -19.15 3.23
CA ILE A 382 8.23 -18.94 1.78
C ILE A 382 9.57 -18.43 1.25
N ALA A 383 10.19 -17.47 1.96
CA ALA A 383 11.52 -16.96 1.65
C ALA A 383 12.58 -18.06 1.64
N ASP A 384 12.54 -18.98 2.59
CA ASP A 384 13.47 -20.10 2.67
C ASP A 384 13.40 -20.96 1.40
N LYS A 385 12.18 -21.22 0.92
CA LYS A 385 11.97 -21.98 -0.33
C LYS A 385 12.54 -21.23 -1.54
N GLN A 386 12.24 -19.92 -1.67
CA GLN A 386 12.75 -19.08 -2.75
C GLN A 386 14.28 -18.95 -2.71
N LEU A 387 14.86 -18.79 -1.51
CA LEU A 387 16.32 -18.77 -1.35
C LEU A 387 16.98 -20.09 -1.77
N ASN A 388 16.33 -21.21 -1.50
CA ASN A 388 16.81 -22.51 -1.96
C ASN A 388 16.71 -22.64 -3.49
N GLU A 389 15.63 -22.14 -4.10
CA GLU A 389 15.48 -22.08 -5.56
C GLU A 389 16.58 -21.23 -6.20
N ILE A 390 16.83 -20.03 -5.66
CA ILE A 390 17.93 -19.14 -6.09
C ILE A 390 19.29 -19.85 -5.91
N SER A 391 19.50 -20.54 -4.79
CA SER A 391 20.74 -21.28 -4.54
C SER A 391 20.98 -22.38 -5.58
N ASN A 392 19.91 -23.08 -5.98
CA ASN A 392 19.97 -24.08 -7.05
C ASN A 392 20.29 -23.45 -8.40
N GLU A 393 19.68 -22.31 -8.72
CA GLU A 393 19.97 -21.55 -9.94
C GLU A 393 21.43 -21.10 -9.98
N ILE A 394 21.96 -20.60 -8.87
CA ILE A 394 23.40 -20.26 -8.74
C ILE A 394 24.25 -21.51 -9.02
N HIS A 395 23.90 -22.66 -8.44
CA HIS A 395 24.64 -23.89 -8.62
C HIS A 395 24.62 -24.37 -10.09
N GLU A 396 23.47 -24.29 -10.75
CA GLU A 396 23.35 -24.64 -12.17
C GLU A 396 24.19 -23.73 -13.06
N GLN A 397 24.13 -22.42 -12.86
CA GLN A 397 24.95 -21.44 -13.61
C GLN A 397 26.45 -21.62 -13.31
N ALA A 398 26.83 -21.83 -12.05
CA ALA A 398 28.20 -22.09 -11.64
C ALA A 398 28.74 -23.37 -12.31
N SER A 399 27.97 -24.45 -12.27
CA SER A 399 28.35 -25.72 -12.92
C SER A 399 28.48 -25.57 -14.43
N ALA A 400 27.60 -24.80 -15.07
CA ALA A 400 27.67 -24.46 -16.49
C ALA A 400 28.97 -23.71 -16.80
N LEU A 401 29.33 -22.68 -16.04
CA LEU A 401 30.58 -21.90 -16.20
C LEU A 401 31.83 -22.75 -16.02
N LEU A 402 31.81 -23.74 -15.10
CA LEU A 402 32.92 -24.65 -14.87
C LEU A 402 33.07 -25.70 -15.97
N SER A 403 32.00 -26.03 -16.68
CA SER A 403 32.01 -26.98 -17.79
C SER A 403 32.53 -26.41 -19.09
N VAL A 404 32.60 -25.09 -19.20
CA VAL A 404 33.02 -24.40 -20.42
C VAL A 404 34.49 -24.56 -20.65
N LYS A 405 34.82 -25.31 -21.70
CA LYS A 405 36.16 -25.24 -22.35
C LYS A 405 36.13 -23.95 -23.19
N ILE A 406 37.27 -23.23 -23.19
CA ILE A 406 37.44 -22.01 -23.97
C ILE A 406 37.21 -22.33 -25.45
N ASP A 407 36.01 -22.07 -25.94
CA ASP A 407 35.62 -22.34 -27.33
C ASP A 407 35.16 -20.98 -27.91
N ASN A 408 35.77 -20.59 -29.04
CA ASN A 408 35.39 -19.37 -29.78
C ASN A 408 33.93 -19.36 -30.22
N SER A 409 33.27 -20.50 -30.29
CA SER A 409 31.85 -20.63 -30.65
C SER A 409 30.92 -19.99 -29.58
N LEU A 410 31.28 -20.05 -28.30
CA LEU A 410 30.49 -19.50 -27.20
C LEU A 410 30.45 -17.96 -27.25
N ILE A 411 31.63 -17.37 -27.56
CA ILE A 411 31.76 -15.91 -27.73
C ILE A 411 30.85 -15.44 -28.86
N GLN A 412 30.89 -16.16 -29.99
CA GLN A 412 30.00 -15.83 -31.13
C GLN A 412 28.50 -15.94 -30.79
N GLN A 413 28.11 -16.90 -29.94
CA GLN A 413 26.74 -17.05 -29.48
C GLN A 413 26.32 -15.89 -28.55
N ILE A 414 27.19 -15.49 -27.60
CA ILE A 414 26.95 -14.36 -26.70
C ILE A 414 26.81 -13.06 -27.50
N ASP A 415 27.72 -12.81 -28.44
CA ASP A 415 27.69 -11.62 -29.31
C ASP A 415 26.42 -11.62 -30.21
N ALA A 416 26.00 -12.76 -30.71
CA ALA A 416 24.77 -12.87 -31.48
C ALA A 416 23.54 -12.60 -30.64
N ALA A 417 23.47 -13.18 -29.44
CA ALA A 417 22.36 -12.92 -28.50
C ALA A 417 22.30 -11.44 -28.09
N ASN A 418 23.45 -10.82 -27.81
CA ASN A 418 23.52 -9.40 -27.46
C ASN A 418 23.13 -8.48 -28.62
N ARG A 419 23.45 -8.85 -29.87
CA ARG A 419 22.98 -8.10 -31.05
C ARG A 419 21.47 -8.18 -31.19
N GLN A 420 20.87 -9.36 -31.05
CA GLN A 420 19.41 -9.52 -31.09
C GLN A 420 18.73 -8.71 -29.97
N LEU A 421 19.32 -8.69 -28.76
CA LEU A 421 18.79 -7.90 -27.65
C LEU A 421 18.83 -6.40 -27.95
N LYS A 422 19.93 -5.90 -28.54
CA LYS A 422 20.08 -4.49 -28.96
C LYS A 422 19.15 -4.05 -30.09
N GLU A 423 18.63 -4.99 -30.86
CA GLU A 423 17.61 -4.69 -31.89
C GLU A 423 16.20 -4.55 -31.27
N ILE A 424 15.98 -5.09 -30.06
CA ILE A 424 14.70 -5.03 -29.34
C ILE A 424 14.61 -3.78 -28.44
N ILE A 425 15.76 -3.30 -27.90
CA ILE A 425 15.88 -2.11 -27.06
C ILE A 425 15.73 -0.82 -27.90
#